data_9669d8350c5d9d1e2f7d924d32e1a5aa
#
_entry.id   9669d8350c5d9d1e2f7d924d32e1a5aa
#
_cell.length_a   1.000
_cell.length_b   1.000
_cell.length_c   1.000
_cell.angle_alpha   90.00
_cell.angle_beta   90.00
_cell.angle_gamma   90.00
#
_symmetry.space_group_name_H-M   'P 1'
#
loop_
_entity.id
_entity.type
_entity.pdbx_description
1 polymer ?
#
loop_
_entity_poly.entity_id
_entity_poly.type
_entity_poly.pdbx_seq_one_letter_code
_entity_poly.pdbx_strand_id
1 'polypeptide(L)'
;MRTLSRKIAVVVGGHGGIGGAIAERFATEGATVYATSRRAEEGGGDLGGGRLYPRRVDASDLTALADFFEVVGSEAGRVDVLVVNAGISEFATLDDISQDHFDRTFNLNVRAMLFAAKAATAIMPDGGSIVLVGSIADAIGTKGYGVYGATKAAVRSFARTWANELATRNIRVNVVAPGPTDTAMMAAASDEVRETLTKLIPLGRMGRVDEIASAALFLASDQSSYITGAELPVDGGMAQV
;
A
#
# COMPACT_ATOMS: atom_id res chain seq x y z
N MET A 1 18.69 -11.02 -13.50
CA MET A 1 17.67 -11.88 -12.87
C MET A 1 16.56 -10.95 -12.41
N ARG A 2 15.28 -11.27 -12.64
CA ARG A 2 14.18 -10.41 -12.20
C ARG A 2 14.03 -10.47 -10.69
N THR A 3 13.76 -9.34 -10.07
CA THR A 3 13.83 -9.12 -8.61
C THR A 3 12.82 -9.97 -7.83
N LEU A 4 11.62 -10.22 -8.39
CA LEU A 4 10.56 -11.02 -7.77
C LEU A 4 10.22 -12.31 -8.54
N SER A 5 11.20 -12.87 -9.26
CA SER A 5 11.01 -14.10 -10.04
C SER A 5 10.42 -15.23 -9.19
N ARG A 6 9.30 -15.80 -9.65
CA ARG A 6 8.56 -16.90 -9.00
C ARG A 6 7.97 -16.56 -7.62
N LYS A 7 7.93 -15.30 -7.20
CA LYS A 7 7.23 -14.86 -6.00
C LYS A 7 5.74 -14.72 -6.27
N ILE A 8 4.92 -15.05 -5.28
CA ILE A 8 3.49 -14.78 -5.26
C ILE A 8 3.28 -13.50 -4.45
N ALA A 9 2.72 -12.49 -5.09
CA ALA A 9 2.45 -11.20 -4.45
C ALA A 9 0.94 -10.91 -4.42
N VAL A 10 0.48 -10.34 -3.32
CA VAL A 10 -0.88 -9.79 -3.19
C VAL A 10 -0.78 -8.29 -3.03
N VAL A 11 -1.57 -7.54 -3.81
CA VAL A 11 -1.69 -6.08 -3.69
C VAL A 11 -3.15 -5.73 -3.38
N VAL A 12 -3.44 -5.45 -2.13
CA VAL A 12 -4.78 -5.00 -1.70
C VAL A 12 -4.95 -3.53 -2.08
N GLY A 13 -5.93 -3.25 -2.97
CA GLY A 13 -6.07 -1.92 -3.60
C GLY A 13 -5.11 -1.73 -4.78
N GLY A 14 -4.89 -2.77 -5.57
CA GLY A 14 -3.92 -2.84 -6.67
C GLY A 14 -4.47 -2.47 -8.05
N HIS A 15 -5.51 -1.65 -8.15
CA HIS A 15 -6.07 -1.22 -9.43
C HIS A 15 -6.01 0.31 -9.58
N GLY A 16 -5.10 0.77 -10.42
CA GLY A 16 -4.87 2.20 -10.68
C GLY A 16 -4.06 2.91 -9.58
N GLY A 17 -3.63 4.12 -9.88
CA GLY A 17 -2.81 4.93 -8.99
C GLY A 17 -1.55 4.20 -8.49
N ILE A 18 -1.18 4.44 -7.26
CA ILE A 18 0.01 3.84 -6.62
C ILE A 18 -0.09 2.31 -6.59
N GLY A 19 -1.24 1.77 -6.17
CA GLY A 19 -1.40 0.31 -6.05
C GLY A 19 -1.34 -0.41 -7.39
N GLY A 20 -1.92 0.16 -8.45
CA GLY A 20 -1.82 -0.37 -9.81
C GLY A 20 -0.38 -0.39 -10.30
N ALA A 21 0.35 0.73 -10.13
CA ALA A 21 1.75 0.82 -10.51
C ALA A 21 2.63 -0.20 -9.76
N ILE A 22 2.34 -0.44 -8.46
CA ILE A 22 3.03 -1.49 -7.69
C ILE A 22 2.73 -2.87 -8.27
N ALA A 23 1.46 -3.18 -8.54
CA ALA A 23 1.05 -4.48 -9.06
C ALA A 23 1.69 -4.77 -10.43
N GLU A 24 1.65 -3.81 -11.34
CA GLU A 24 2.29 -3.89 -12.66
C GLU A 24 3.81 -4.03 -12.55
N ARG A 25 4.45 -3.24 -11.68
CA ARG A 25 5.88 -3.32 -11.47
C ARG A 25 6.31 -4.68 -10.95
N PHE A 26 5.59 -5.25 -9.98
CA PHE A 26 5.90 -6.56 -9.42
C PHE A 26 5.73 -7.68 -10.45
N ALA A 27 4.67 -7.62 -11.27
CA ALA A 27 4.48 -8.56 -12.37
C ALA A 27 5.61 -8.44 -13.41
N THR A 28 6.01 -7.22 -13.81
CA THR A 28 7.14 -7.00 -14.72
C THR A 28 8.45 -7.57 -14.16
N GLU A 29 8.62 -7.56 -12.84
CA GLU A 29 9.77 -8.15 -12.14
C GLU A 29 9.64 -9.66 -11.89
N GLY A 30 8.66 -10.31 -12.50
CA GLY A 30 8.53 -11.76 -12.58
C GLY A 30 7.65 -12.39 -11.50
N ALA A 31 6.92 -11.60 -10.71
CA ALA A 31 5.95 -12.12 -9.76
C ALA A 31 4.64 -12.56 -10.42
N THR A 32 3.96 -13.52 -9.80
CA THR A 32 2.53 -13.71 -9.99
C THR A 32 1.81 -12.81 -8.98
N VAL A 33 1.04 -11.85 -9.47
CA VAL A 33 0.41 -10.82 -8.64
C VAL A 33 -1.10 -10.96 -8.65
N TYR A 34 -1.70 -11.05 -7.47
CA TYR A 34 -3.14 -10.94 -7.25
C TYR A 34 -3.44 -9.53 -6.75
N ALA A 35 -4.20 -8.75 -7.53
CA ALA A 35 -4.47 -7.35 -7.25
C ALA A 35 -5.96 -7.10 -7.00
N THR A 36 -6.34 -6.63 -5.81
CA THR A 36 -7.75 -6.40 -5.50
C THR A 36 -8.22 -4.99 -5.78
N SER A 37 -9.46 -4.85 -6.19
CA SER A 37 -10.18 -3.57 -6.26
C SER A 37 -11.69 -3.78 -6.35
N ARG A 38 -12.46 -2.82 -5.86
CA ARG A 38 -13.93 -2.80 -6.04
C ARG A 38 -14.36 -2.70 -7.51
N ARG A 39 -13.49 -2.21 -8.38
CA ARG A 39 -13.74 -1.94 -9.81
C ARG A 39 -12.90 -2.81 -10.74
N ALA A 40 -12.21 -3.81 -10.21
CA ALA A 40 -11.45 -4.71 -11.05
C ALA A 40 -12.40 -5.49 -11.97
N GLU A 41 -12.05 -5.57 -13.25
CA GLU A 41 -12.58 -6.56 -14.16
C GLU A 41 -11.78 -7.83 -13.96
N GLU A 42 -12.47 -8.94 -13.72
CA GLU A 42 -11.81 -10.23 -13.53
C GLU A 42 -11.14 -10.67 -14.82
N GLY A 43 -9.98 -11.22 -14.69
CA GLY A 43 -9.16 -11.64 -15.81
C GLY A 43 -7.74 -11.90 -15.32
N GLY A 44 -6.83 -11.94 -16.24
CA GLY A 44 -5.42 -12.07 -15.93
C GLY A 44 -4.62 -12.21 -17.22
N GLY A 45 -3.35 -11.83 -17.13
CA GLY A 45 -2.49 -11.88 -18.29
C GLY A 45 -1.02 -11.87 -17.93
N ASP A 46 -0.22 -12.31 -18.89
CA ASP A 46 1.22 -12.21 -18.79
C ASP A 46 1.64 -10.74 -18.91
N LEU A 47 2.51 -10.31 -18.03
CA LEU A 47 3.03 -8.95 -18.01
C LEU A 47 4.54 -8.99 -17.75
N GLY A 48 5.30 -8.72 -18.79
CA GLY A 48 6.75 -8.54 -18.68
C GLY A 48 7.57 -9.76 -18.22
N GLY A 49 6.91 -10.86 -17.86
CA GLY A 49 7.53 -12.12 -17.42
C GLY A 49 7.04 -12.66 -16.10
N GLY A 50 6.09 -11.96 -15.49
CA GLY A 50 5.21 -12.45 -14.45
C GLY A 50 3.77 -12.41 -14.94
N ARG A 51 2.84 -12.45 -14.01
CA ARG A 51 1.40 -12.45 -14.28
C ARG A 51 0.67 -11.50 -13.36
N LEU A 52 -0.38 -10.86 -13.85
CA LEU A 52 -1.25 -10.01 -13.07
C LEU A 52 -2.69 -10.56 -13.14
N TYR A 53 -3.26 -10.85 -11.98
CA TYR A 53 -4.62 -11.32 -11.79
C TYR A 53 -5.44 -10.30 -11.01
N PRO A 54 -6.19 -9.42 -11.69
CA PRO A 54 -7.15 -8.54 -11.02
C PRO A 54 -8.27 -9.37 -10.39
N ARG A 55 -8.69 -8.99 -9.19
CA ARG A 55 -9.81 -9.62 -8.45
C ARG A 55 -10.74 -8.54 -7.91
N ARG A 56 -12.03 -8.74 -8.11
CA ARG A 56 -13.03 -7.80 -7.59
C ARG A 56 -13.31 -8.09 -6.12
N VAL A 57 -12.74 -7.26 -5.24
CA VAL A 57 -12.88 -7.37 -3.78
C VAL A 57 -13.03 -5.98 -3.20
N ASP A 58 -14.03 -5.76 -2.35
CA ASP A 58 -14.09 -4.60 -1.48
C ASP A 58 -13.29 -4.91 -0.20
N ALA A 59 -12.17 -4.24 -0.02
CA ALA A 59 -11.32 -4.46 1.14
C ALA A 59 -12.00 -4.08 2.48
N SER A 60 -13.06 -3.25 2.46
CA SER A 60 -13.83 -2.93 3.67
C SER A 60 -14.78 -4.06 4.10
N ASP A 61 -15.12 -4.98 3.20
CA ASP A 61 -15.82 -6.23 3.50
C ASP A 61 -14.80 -7.30 3.92
N LEU A 62 -14.74 -7.53 5.23
CA LEU A 62 -13.76 -8.46 5.80
C LEU A 62 -14.02 -9.92 5.42
N THR A 63 -15.27 -10.30 5.12
CA THR A 63 -15.60 -11.64 4.66
C THR A 63 -15.08 -11.84 3.24
N ALA A 64 -15.41 -10.92 2.33
CA ALA A 64 -14.88 -10.96 0.96
C ALA A 64 -13.35 -10.91 0.92
N LEU A 65 -12.72 -10.17 1.84
CA LEU A 65 -11.28 -10.11 1.97
C LEU A 65 -10.69 -11.44 2.46
N ALA A 66 -11.31 -12.12 3.41
CA ALA A 66 -10.89 -13.43 3.89
C ALA A 66 -11.02 -14.50 2.79
N ASP A 67 -12.19 -14.57 2.14
CA ASP A 67 -12.46 -15.49 1.03
C ASP A 67 -11.43 -15.32 -0.11
N PHE A 68 -11.06 -14.08 -0.39
CA PHE A 68 -10.02 -13.79 -1.38
C PHE A 68 -8.66 -14.43 -1.01
N PHE A 69 -8.23 -14.35 0.25
CA PHE A 69 -6.98 -14.98 0.68
C PHE A 69 -7.07 -16.51 0.68
N GLU A 70 -8.25 -17.10 0.95
CA GLU A 70 -8.48 -18.53 0.80
C GLU A 70 -8.33 -18.95 -0.67
N VAL A 71 -8.89 -18.18 -1.61
CA VAL A 71 -8.72 -18.42 -3.06
C VAL A 71 -7.25 -18.34 -3.46
N VAL A 72 -6.52 -17.32 -3.02
CA VAL A 72 -5.06 -17.21 -3.30
C VAL A 72 -4.31 -18.41 -2.72
N GLY A 73 -4.63 -18.81 -1.49
CA GLY A 73 -4.06 -20.00 -0.87
C GLY A 73 -4.30 -21.27 -1.66
N SER A 74 -5.52 -21.44 -2.20
CA SER A 74 -5.89 -22.60 -3.04
C SER A 74 -5.22 -22.58 -4.42
N GLU A 75 -5.15 -21.40 -5.09
CA GLU A 75 -4.60 -21.27 -6.44
C GLU A 75 -3.06 -21.27 -6.46
N ALA A 76 -2.43 -20.58 -5.51
CA ALA A 76 -0.98 -20.32 -5.50
C ALA A 76 -0.23 -21.00 -4.34
N GLY A 77 -0.94 -21.52 -3.36
CA GLY A 77 -0.39 -22.23 -2.20
C GLY A 77 0.27 -21.34 -1.14
N ARG A 78 0.59 -20.08 -1.44
CA ARG A 78 1.29 -19.17 -0.53
C ARG A 78 1.18 -17.70 -0.97
N VAL A 79 1.60 -16.80 -0.10
CA VAL A 79 1.87 -15.38 -0.40
C VAL A 79 3.28 -15.04 0.07
N ASP A 80 4.20 -14.74 -0.85
CA ASP A 80 5.56 -14.33 -0.51
C ASP A 80 5.65 -12.83 -0.17
N VAL A 81 4.82 -12.01 -0.82
CA VAL A 81 4.79 -10.56 -0.64
C VAL A 81 3.35 -10.07 -0.49
N LEU A 82 3.10 -9.30 0.57
CA LEU A 82 1.84 -8.56 0.72
C LEU A 82 2.12 -7.06 0.59
N VAL A 83 1.31 -6.39 -0.23
CA VAL A 83 1.21 -4.92 -0.23
C VAL A 83 -0.20 -4.51 0.15
N VAL A 84 -0.34 -3.62 1.13
CA VAL A 84 -1.65 -3.04 1.48
C VAL A 84 -1.64 -1.56 1.14
N ASN A 85 -2.34 -1.22 0.06
CA ASN A 85 -2.47 0.14 -0.46
C ASN A 85 -3.89 0.69 -0.31
N ALA A 86 -4.91 -0.17 -0.17
CA ALA A 86 -6.30 0.27 -0.06
C ALA A 86 -6.47 1.32 1.04
N GLY A 87 -7.08 2.44 0.71
CA GLY A 87 -7.31 3.52 1.64
C GLY A 87 -8.04 4.69 0.99
N ILE A 88 -8.61 5.54 1.84
CA ILE A 88 -9.26 6.80 1.46
C ILE A 88 -8.62 7.95 2.23
N SER A 89 -8.64 9.13 1.62
CA SER A 89 -8.22 10.38 2.20
C SER A 89 -9.31 11.41 1.94
N GLU A 90 -10.03 11.78 2.98
CA GLU A 90 -11.15 12.72 2.90
C GLU A 90 -10.83 13.94 3.76
N PHE A 91 -11.20 15.12 3.27
CA PHE A 91 -11.03 16.38 3.98
C PHE A 91 -12.18 16.61 4.96
N ALA A 92 -11.86 16.85 6.23
CA ALA A 92 -12.78 17.38 7.23
C ALA A 92 -11.99 18.10 8.34
N THR A 93 -12.38 19.31 8.69
CA THR A 93 -11.82 20.02 9.85
C THR A 93 -12.34 19.42 11.14
N LEU A 94 -11.73 19.74 12.28
CA LEU A 94 -12.16 19.21 13.57
C LEU A 94 -13.64 19.41 13.85
N ASP A 95 -14.17 20.55 13.43
CA ASP A 95 -15.60 20.88 13.63
C ASP A 95 -16.54 20.11 12.68
N ASP A 96 -16.04 19.66 11.53
CA ASP A 96 -16.81 18.98 10.48
C ASP A 96 -16.74 17.46 10.53
N ILE A 97 -15.85 16.89 11.36
CA ILE A 97 -15.68 15.45 11.46
C ILE A 97 -16.96 14.80 12.01
N SER A 98 -17.59 13.96 11.19
CA SER A 98 -18.69 13.09 11.64
C SER A 98 -18.20 11.71 12.08
N GLN A 99 -19.04 11.00 12.86
CA GLN A 99 -18.76 9.60 13.23
C GLN A 99 -18.57 8.74 11.97
N ASP A 100 -19.45 8.92 10.98
CA ASP A 100 -19.41 8.17 9.73
C ASP A 100 -18.12 8.44 8.93
N HIS A 101 -17.61 9.70 8.88
CA HIS A 101 -16.31 10.03 8.29
C HIS A 101 -15.18 9.26 9.02
N PHE A 102 -15.17 9.30 10.35
CA PHE A 102 -14.18 8.59 11.16
C PHE A 102 -14.24 7.08 10.89
N ASP A 103 -15.43 6.48 10.99
CA ASP A 103 -15.64 5.05 10.85
C ASP A 103 -15.24 4.55 9.46
N ARG A 104 -15.67 5.23 8.39
CA ARG A 104 -15.27 4.86 7.01
C ARG A 104 -13.75 4.88 6.84
N THR A 105 -13.11 5.93 7.34
CA THR A 105 -11.67 6.12 7.16
C THR A 105 -10.88 5.07 7.96
N PHE A 106 -11.22 4.85 9.23
CA PHE A 106 -10.56 3.84 10.05
C PHE A 106 -10.88 2.41 9.60
N ASN A 107 -12.12 2.13 9.20
CA ASN A 107 -12.49 0.80 8.72
C ASN A 107 -11.68 0.38 7.51
N LEU A 108 -11.49 1.27 6.52
CA LEU A 108 -10.73 0.93 5.32
C LEU A 108 -9.22 1.02 5.56
N ASN A 109 -8.73 2.13 6.14
CA ASN A 109 -7.29 2.39 6.20
C ASN A 109 -6.58 1.57 7.28
N VAL A 110 -7.28 1.18 8.34
CA VAL A 110 -6.68 0.51 9.51
C VAL A 110 -7.24 -0.90 9.68
N ARG A 111 -8.57 -1.04 9.82
CA ARG A 111 -9.19 -2.33 10.09
C ARG A 111 -8.98 -3.31 8.93
N ALA A 112 -9.26 -2.90 7.70
CA ALA A 112 -9.05 -3.76 6.54
C ALA A 112 -7.58 -4.14 6.36
N MET A 113 -6.65 -3.20 6.57
CA MET A 113 -5.21 -3.44 6.53
C MET A 113 -4.77 -4.51 7.55
N LEU A 114 -5.24 -4.41 8.80
CA LEU A 114 -4.93 -5.39 9.84
C LEU A 114 -5.41 -6.80 9.45
N PHE A 115 -6.66 -6.93 8.99
CA PHE A 115 -7.21 -8.24 8.63
C PHE A 115 -6.62 -8.80 7.34
N ALA A 116 -6.23 -7.96 6.37
CA ALA A 116 -5.45 -8.39 5.21
C ALA A 116 -4.09 -8.95 5.61
N ALA A 117 -3.37 -8.27 6.50
CA ALA A 117 -2.09 -8.75 7.01
C ALA A 117 -2.24 -10.06 7.78
N LYS A 118 -3.26 -10.17 8.65
CA LYS A 118 -3.57 -11.42 9.39
C LYS A 118 -3.85 -12.58 8.44
N ALA A 119 -4.67 -12.39 7.41
CA ALA A 119 -5.00 -13.44 6.45
C ALA A 119 -3.76 -13.85 5.61
N ALA A 120 -3.00 -12.87 5.12
CA ALA A 120 -1.79 -13.13 4.35
C ALA A 120 -0.73 -13.90 5.17
N THR A 121 -0.51 -13.52 6.43
CA THR A 121 0.52 -14.17 7.28
C THR A 121 0.21 -15.63 7.61
N ALA A 122 -1.06 -16.05 7.53
CA ALA A 122 -1.46 -17.45 7.70
C ALA A 122 -0.94 -18.37 6.58
N ILE A 123 -0.76 -17.82 5.37
CA ILE A 123 -0.26 -18.56 4.19
C ILE A 123 1.09 -18.02 3.68
N MET A 124 1.74 -17.15 4.46
CA MET A 124 3.04 -16.58 4.12
C MET A 124 4.16 -17.54 4.59
N PRO A 125 5.11 -17.92 3.75
CA PRO A 125 6.28 -18.69 4.18
C PRO A 125 7.23 -17.81 5.00
N ASP A 126 8.14 -18.45 5.70
CA ASP A 126 9.25 -17.75 6.33
C ASP A 126 10.09 -17.01 5.28
N GLY A 127 10.60 -15.84 5.62
CA GLY A 127 11.30 -14.96 4.68
C GLY A 127 10.40 -14.10 3.79
N GLY A 128 9.11 -13.99 4.12
CA GLY A 128 8.16 -13.13 3.42
C GLY A 128 8.40 -11.64 3.64
N SER A 129 7.68 -10.80 2.89
CA SER A 129 7.72 -9.34 3.03
C SER A 129 6.32 -8.71 3.02
N ILE A 130 6.07 -7.82 3.97
CA ILE A 130 4.86 -7.00 4.04
C ILE A 130 5.26 -5.54 3.83
N VAL A 131 4.64 -4.90 2.84
CA VAL A 131 4.82 -3.48 2.55
C VAL A 131 3.49 -2.77 2.74
N LEU A 132 3.41 -1.91 3.73
CA LEU A 132 2.23 -1.08 4.00
C LEU A 132 2.39 0.27 3.31
N VAL A 133 1.35 0.74 2.63
CA VAL A 133 1.37 2.08 2.04
C VAL A 133 0.88 3.08 3.09
N GLY A 134 1.85 3.77 3.69
CA GLY A 134 1.65 4.87 4.63
C GLY A 134 1.32 6.18 3.92
N SER A 135 1.81 7.26 4.49
CA SER A 135 1.80 8.62 3.93
C SER A 135 2.64 9.51 4.83
N ILE A 136 3.29 10.54 4.31
CA ILE A 136 3.92 11.58 5.13
C ILE A 136 2.92 12.32 6.04
N ALA A 137 1.61 12.16 5.81
CA ALA A 137 0.56 12.73 6.65
C ALA A 137 0.54 12.18 8.09
N ASP A 138 1.28 11.12 8.39
CA ASP A 138 1.47 10.64 9.76
C ASP A 138 2.53 11.47 10.54
N ALA A 139 3.40 12.13 9.81
CA ALA A 139 4.51 12.94 10.37
C ALA A 139 4.24 14.44 10.32
N ILE A 140 3.46 14.93 9.33
CA ILE A 140 3.13 16.34 9.18
C ILE A 140 1.67 16.62 9.51
N GLY A 141 1.42 17.71 10.25
CA GLY A 141 0.05 18.16 10.55
C GLY A 141 -0.56 18.94 9.39
N THR A 142 -1.46 18.33 8.65
CA THR A 142 -2.17 18.98 7.53
C THR A 142 -3.61 19.31 7.92
N LYS A 143 -3.99 20.58 7.85
CA LYS A 143 -5.36 21.04 8.15
C LYS A 143 -6.39 20.24 7.35
N GLY A 144 -7.40 19.72 8.05
CA GLY A 144 -8.50 18.94 7.45
C GLY A 144 -8.18 17.47 7.16
N TYR A 145 -6.99 16.99 7.49
CA TYR A 145 -6.59 15.60 7.29
C TYR A 145 -6.25 14.87 8.61
N GLY A 146 -6.79 15.34 9.74
CA GLY A 146 -6.50 14.77 11.05
C GLY A 146 -6.86 13.30 11.18
N VAL A 147 -8.05 12.89 10.73
CA VAL A 147 -8.48 11.47 10.76
C VAL A 147 -7.59 10.63 9.84
N TYR A 148 -7.33 11.10 8.62
CA TYR A 148 -6.44 10.42 7.68
C TYR A 148 -5.03 10.26 8.24
N GLY A 149 -4.42 11.34 8.74
CA GLY A 149 -3.09 11.31 9.36
C GLY A 149 -3.02 10.32 10.53
N ALA A 150 -4.06 10.31 11.39
CA ALA A 150 -4.16 9.35 12.48
C ALA A 150 -4.18 7.89 11.99
N THR A 151 -4.90 7.60 10.87
CA THR A 151 -4.87 6.24 10.29
C THR A 151 -3.48 5.88 9.78
N LYS A 152 -2.72 6.82 9.20
CA LYS A 152 -1.37 6.56 8.70
C LYS A 152 -0.34 6.41 9.82
N ALA A 153 -0.51 7.14 10.92
CA ALA A 153 0.25 6.91 12.15
C ALA A 153 -0.02 5.52 12.76
N ALA A 154 -1.28 5.04 12.69
CA ALA A 154 -1.61 3.67 13.09
C ALA A 154 -0.92 2.63 12.20
N VAL A 155 -0.91 2.81 10.86
CA VAL A 155 -0.18 1.94 9.92
C VAL A 155 1.29 1.83 10.29
N ARG A 156 1.95 2.96 10.57
CA ARG A 156 3.36 3.01 11.00
C ARG A 156 3.58 2.27 12.33
N SER A 157 2.68 2.44 13.29
CA SER A 157 2.75 1.75 14.58
C SER A 157 2.63 0.23 14.42
N PHE A 158 1.67 -0.25 13.61
CA PHE A 158 1.51 -1.68 13.31
C PHE A 158 2.74 -2.26 12.62
N ALA A 159 3.33 -1.54 11.67
CA ALA A 159 4.53 -2.02 10.98
C ALA A 159 5.67 -2.34 11.97
N ARG A 160 5.90 -1.49 12.96
CA ARG A 160 6.92 -1.70 13.99
C ARG A 160 6.59 -2.88 14.90
N THR A 161 5.34 -3.01 15.33
CA THR A 161 4.89 -4.12 16.17
C THR A 161 5.00 -5.44 15.43
N TRP A 162 4.49 -5.52 14.19
CA TRP A 162 4.53 -6.75 13.41
C TRP A 162 5.94 -7.12 12.94
N ALA A 163 6.82 -6.14 12.71
CA ALA A 163 8.23 -6.41 12.45
C ALA A 163 8.89 -7.19 13.60
N ASN A 164 8.51 -6.88 14.85
CA ASN A 164 8.98 -7.60 16.03
C ASN A 164 8.30 -8.98 16.16
N GLU A 165 6.97 -9.04 16.05
CA GLU A 165 6.19 -10.28 16.19
C GLU A 165 6.57 -11.35 15.15
N LEU A 166 6.87 -10.93 13.92
CA LEU A 166 7.15 -11.81 12.78
C LEU A 166 8.66 -12.08 12.55
N ALA A 167 9.52 -11.48 13.37
CA ALA A 167 10.98 -11.60 13.23
C ALA A 167 11.48 -13.05 13.28
N THR A 168 10.90 -13.89 14.14
CA THR A 168 11.26 -15.31 14.26
C THR A 168 10.98 -16.12 13.00
N ARG A 169 10.07 -15.63 12.14
CA ARG A 169 9.76 -16.17 10.83
C ARG A 169 10.53 -15.48 9.70
N ASN A 170 11.46 -14.57 10.01
CA ASN A 170 12.16 -13.73 9.04
C ASN A 170 11.23 -12.97 8.09
N ILE A 171 9.98 -12.68 8.50
CA ILE A 171 9.05 -11.86 7.74
C ILE A 171 9.32 -10.40 8.05
N ARG A 172 9.65 -9.62 7.03
CA ARG A 172 9.91 -8.19 7.15
C ARG A 172 8.62 -7.39 6.97
N VAL A 173 8.44 -6.36 7.77
CA VAL A 173 7.28 -5.45 7.69
C VAL A 173 7.78 -4.03 7.62
N ASN A 174 7.51 -3.33 6.53
CA ASN A 174 7.95 -1.96 6.30
C ASN A 174 6.83 -1.09 5.75
N VAL A 175 7.00 0.21 5.85
CA VAL A 175 6.10 1.22 5.29
C VAL A 175 6.80 1.95 4.15
N VAL A 176 6.13 2.10 3.02
CA VAL A 176 6.43 3.15 2.05
C VAL A 176 5.48 4.31 2.31
N ALA A 177 6.01 5.52 2.51
CA ALA A 177 5.24 6.70 2.87
C ALA A 177 5.29 7.76 1.75
N PRO A 178 4.32 7.74 0.81
CA PRO A 178 4.28 8.71 -0.27
C PRO A 178 3.99 10.13 0.23
N GLY A 179 4.62 11.11 -0.43
CA GLY A 179 4.16 12.49 -0.49
C GLY A 179 3.09 12.70 -1.57
N PRO A 180 2.80 13.97 -1.94
CA PRO A 180 1.91 14.28 -3.04
C PRO A 180 2.36 13.58 -4.32
N THR A 181 1.50 12.70 -4.85
CA THR A 181 1.81 11.84 -5.99
C THR A 181 0.77 12.06 -7.09
N ASP A 182 1.22 12.16 -8.33
CA ASP A 182 0.35 12.39 -9.49
C ASP A 182 -0.49 11.13 -9.78
N THR A 183 -1.71 11.16 -9.30
CA THR A 183 -2.72 10.10 -9.41
C THR A 183 -4.02 10.69 -9.92
N ALA A 184 -4.94 9.83 -10.38
CA ALA A 184 -6.28 10.29 -10.77
C ALA A 184 -7.02 11.03 -9.63
N MET A 185 -6.75 10.67 -8.37
CA MET A 185 -7.27 11.40 -7.21
C MET A 185 -6.71 12.82 -7.14
N MET A 186 -5.42 12.99 -7.36
CA MET A 186 -4.76 14.30 -7.35
C MET A 186 -5.09 15.12 -8.62
N ALA A 187 -5.35 14.46 -9.74
CA ALA A 187 -5.81 15.13 -10.97
C ALA A 187 -7.20 15.77 -10.81
N ALA A 188 -7.99 15.32 -9.86
CA ALA A 188 -9.30 15.95 -9.53
C ALA A 188 -9.16 17.18 -8.61
N ALA A 189 -7.99 17.48 -8.08
CA ALA A 189 -7.73 18.71 -7.31
C ALA A 189 -7.57 19.92 -8.27
N SER A 190 -7.91 21.12 -7.77
CA SER A 190 -7.71 22.34 -8.55
C SER A 190 -6.23 22.62 -8.84
N ASP A 191 -5.97 23.36 -9.91
CA ASP A 191 -4.60 23.77 -10.27
C ASP A 191 -3.93 24.54 -9.14
N GLU A 192 -4.67 25.40 -8.42
CA GLU A 192 -4.19 26.16 -7.28
C GLU A 192 -3.69 25.23 -6.14
N VAL A 193 -4.46 24.19 -5.84
CA VAL A 193 -4.05 23.18 -4.83
C VAL A 193 -2.81 22.43 -5.29
N ARG A 194 -2.76 22.03 -6.55
CA ARG A 194 -1.60 21.32 -7.13
C ARG A 194 -0.34 22.19 -7.10
N GLU A 195 -0.44 23.46 -7.49
CA GLU A 195 0.67 24.43 -7.43
C GLU A 195 1.14 24.66 -6.00
N THR A 196 0.20 24.81 -5.06
CA THR A 196 0.53 25.01 -3.64
C THR A 196 1.31 23.82 -3.09
N LEU A 197 0.84 22.60 -3.35
CA LEU A 197 1.53 21.39 -2.93
C LEU A 197 2.91 21.27 -3.59
N THR A 198 3.02 21.59 -4.89
CA THR A 198 4.29 21.53 -5.62
C THR A 198 5.34 22.47 -5.05
N LYS A 199 4.93 23.67 -4.60
CA LYS A 199 5.83 24.65 -3.95
C LYS A 199 6.36 24.19 -2.60
N LEU A 200 5.65 23.30 -1.91
CA LEU A 200 6.07 22.72 -0.62
C LEU A 200 7.04 21.53 -0.78
N ILE A 201 7.20 21.01 -2.00
CA ILE A 201 8.06 19.87 -2.27
C ILE A 201 9.45 20.38 -2.70
N PRO A 202 10.55 20.08 -1.96
CA PRO A 202 11.90 20.54 -2.31
C PRO A 202 12.34 20.20 -3.73
N LEU A 203 11.95 18.99 -4.26
CA LEU A 203 12.22 18.63 -5.66
C LEU A 203 11.35 19.38 -6.69
N GLY A 204 10.45 20.27 -6.27
CA GLY A 204 9.66 21.15 -7.12
C GLY A 204 8.64 20.46 -8.03
N ARG A 205 8.28 19.23 -7.74
CA ARG A 205 7.26 18.46 -8.48
C ARG A 205 6.61 17.39 -7.62
N MET A 206 5.43 16.97 -8.00
CA MET A 206 4.80 15.78 -7.42
C MET A 206 5.58 14.50 -7.80
N GLY A 207 5.50 13.50 -6.96
CA GLY A 207 6.01 12.16 -7.26
C GLY A 207 5.18 11.48 -8.36
N ARG A 208 5.82 10.61 -9.14
CA ARG A 208 5.13 9.72 -10.06
C ARG A 208 4.81 8.40 -9.36
N VAL A 209 3.76 7.72 -9.80
CA VAL A 209 3.35 6.42 -9.23
C VAL A 209 4.43 5.35 -9.39
N ASP A 210 5.23 5.41 -10.45
CA ASP A 210 6.34 4.49 -10.70
C ASP A 210 7.53 4.69 -9.73
N GLU A 211 7.71 5.90 -9.19
CA GLU A 211 8.71 6.18 -8.15
C GLU A 211 8.31 5.52 -6.83
N ILE A 212 7.03 5.58 -6.47
CA ILE A 212 6.51 4.87 -5.30
C ILE A 212 6.58 3.35 -5.49
N ALA A 213 6.22 2.86 -6.68
CA ALA A 213 6.31 1.44 -7.01
C ALA A 213 7.74 0.90 -6.95
N SER A 214 8.74 1.70 -7.31
CA SER A 214 10.15 1.34 -7.21
C SER A 214 10.62 1.20 -5.75
N ALA A 215 10.18 2.09 -4.86
CA ALA A 215 10.45 1.99 -3.43
C ALA A 215 9.74 0.77 -2.80
N ALA A 216 8.49 0.51 -3.18
CA ALA A 216 7.77 -0.68 -2.74
C ALA A 216 8.46 -1.98 -3.22
N LEU A 217 8.95 -2.02 -4.45
CA LEU A 217 9.72 -3.15 -4.98
C LEU A 217 11.00 -3.38 -4.18
N PHE A 218 11.75 -2.32 -3.86
CA PHE A 218 12.93 -2.42 -3.01
C PHE A 218 12.59 -3.06 -1.66
N LEU A 219 11.54 -2.57 -0.97
CA LEU A 219 11.12 -3.10 0.33
C LEU A 219 10.57 -4.53 0.24
N ALA A 220 9.97 -4.91 -0.88
CA ALA A 220 9.45 -6.26 -1.13
C ALA A 220 10.55 -7.29 -1.43
N SER A 221 11.71 -6.85 -1.88
CA SER A 221 12.79 -7.70 -2.40
C SER A 221 13.88 -8.01 -1.38
N ASP A 222 14.76 -8.95 -1.72
CA ASP A 222 15.93 -9.30 -0.92
C ASP A 222 16.98 -8.19 -0.83
N GLN A 223 16.87 -7.13 -1.66
CA GLN A 223 17.72 -5.94 -1.57
C GLN A 223 17.54 -5.18 -0.24
N SER A 224 16.40 -5.37 0.43
CA SER A 224 16.09 -4.82 1.75
C SER A 224 16.09 -5.90 2.86
N SER A 225 16.88 -6.96 2.70
CA SER A 225 16.89 -8.13 3.60
C SER A 225 17.22 -7.81 5.06
N TYR A 226 17.88 -6.68 5.33
CA TYR A 226 18.19 -6.23 6.69
C TYR A 226 17.36 -5.01 7.14
N ILE A 227 16.22 -4.77 6.47
CA ILE A 227 15.31 -3.65 6.76
C ILE A 227 13.95 -4.21 7.19
N THR A 228 13.57 -3.96 8.45
CA THR A 228 12.23 -4.26 8.98
C THR A 228 11.82 -3.20 10.01
N GLY A 229 10.54 -2.90 10.13
CA GLY A 229 9.99 -1.86 11.00
C GLY A 229 10.28 -0.43 10.53
N ALA A 230 10.85 -0.27 9.33
CA ALA A 230 11.21 1.02 8.78
C ALA A 230 10.02 1.68 8.06
N GLU A 231 10.05 3.00 8.05
CA GLU A 231 9.24 3.83 7.19
C GLU A 231 10.15 4.53 6.19
N LEU A 232 9.86 4.38 4.91
CA LEU A 232 10.59 4.98 3.81
C LEU A 232 9.76 6.09 3.17
N PRO A 233 10.02 7.38 3.47
CA PRO A 233 9.39 8.48 2.80
C PRO A 233 9.80 8.53 1.31
N VAL A 234 8.81 8.75 0.44
CA VAL A 234 8.99 8.94 -1.01
C VAL A 234 8.19 10.19 -1.39
N ASP A 235 8.72 11.35 -1.05
CA ASP A 235 7.97 12.60 -0.94
C ASP A 235 8.68 13.81 -1.56
N GLY A 236 9.82 13.61 -2.19
CA GLY A 236 10.64 14.69 -2.75
C GLY A 236 11.24 15.62 -1.68
N GLY A 237 11.34 15.16 -0.44
CA GLY A 237 11.89 15.90 0.70
C GLY A 237 10.84 16.66 1.53
N MET A 238 9.57 16.60 1.17
CA MET A 238 8.51 17.46 1.75
C MET A 238 8.40 17.35 3.28
N ALA A 239 8.59 16.15 3.85
CA ALA A 239 8.50 15.93 5.30
C ALA A 239 9.86 15.80 5.98
N GLN A 240 10.97 15.93 5.24
CA GLN A 240 12.31 15.66 5.76
C GLN A 240 13.15 16.91 5.95
N VAL A 241 12.86 18.01 5.23
CA VAL A 241 13.63 19.26 5.27
C VAL A 241 12.74 20.49 5.28
#